data_b9044113ca3ab2c4f20e8a039763fb72
#
_entry.id   b9044113ca3ab2c4f20e8a039763fb72
#
_cell.length_a   1.000
_cell.length_b   1.000
_cell.length_c   1.000
_cell.angle_alpha   90.00
_cell.angle_beta   90.00
_cell.angle_gamma   90.00
#
_symmetry.space_group_name_H-M   'P 1'
#
loop_
_entity.id
_entity.type
_entity.pdbx_description
1 polymer ?
#
loop_
_entity_poly.entity_id
_entity_poly.type
_entity_poly.pdbx_seq_one_letter_code
_entity_poly.pdbx_strand_id
1 'polypeptide(L)'
;MTYTELIRKFLDKVQVIKSLNPAYKQPGDGSNGVCDCIGLIIGGIRRIGLKWTGIHGSNYGARYETVDLTFINNVSDLELGDVVYKGCGKDGIVRKACGNGTIKRKWDLPTRYFKGNKYYNGDLNDYYHAGTVTSVNPLNITHMTSPRMKVDTNLNGGWNYHGKAKPIWNAASGKKQATVETPAGTPSTGSKAIVYAGNGKPVKMREYPSTSCRTWVNVPCGTEVTIMDPGEGWAKIDCGNRRGWYMMAQYLDVIGDGKGKY
;
A
#
# COMPACT_ATOMS: atom_id res chain seq x y z
N MET A 1 13.33 -20.95 7.03
CA MET A 1 12.83 -21.16 5.66
C MET A 1 13.70 -20.36 4.70
N THR A 2 14.07 -20.95 3.59
CA THR A 2 14.80 -20.26 2.51
C THR A 2 13.92 -19.25 1.79
N TYR A 3 14.52 -18.30 1.06
CA TYR A 3 13.77 -17.35 0.23
C TYR A 3 12.87 -18.05 -0.79
N THR A 4 13.42 -19.08 -1.46
CA THR A 4 12.66 -19.86 -2.46
C THR A 4 11.45 -20.57 -1.86
N GLU A 5 11.55 -21.12 -0.65
CA GLU A 5 10.40 -21.75 0.04
C GLU A 5 9.32 -20.73 0.39
N LEU A 6 9.74 -19.54 0.86
CA LEU A 6 8.80 -18.46 1.17
C LEU A 6 8.10 -17.92 -0.08
N ILE A 7 8.83 -17.77 -1.19
CA ILE A 7 8.24 -17.35 -2.48
C ILE A 7 7.22 -18.38 -2.95
N ARG A 8 7.53 -19.69 -2.92
CA ARG A 8 6.56 -20.72 -3.29
C ARG A 8 5.28 -20.63 -2.45
N LYS A 9 5.41 -20.53 -1.12
CA LYS A 9 4.26 -20.35 -0.23
C LYS A 9 3.47 -19.07 -0.54
N PHE A 10 4.14 -17.97 -0.82
CA PHE A 10 3.50 -16.73 -1.20
C PHE A 10 2.69 -16.89 -2.50
N LEU A 11 3.29 -17.48 -3.52
CA LEU A 11 2.62 -17.70 -4.81
C LEU A 11 1.44 -18.67 -4.70
N ASP A 12 1.53 -19.70 -3.86
CA ASP A 12 0.39 -20.56 -3.53
C ASP A 12 -0.78 -19.74 -2.96
N LYS A 13 -0.50 -18.78 -2.07
CA LYS A 13 -1.54 -17.89 -1.52
C LYS A 13 -2.08 -16.90 -2.54
N VAL A 14 -1.26 -16.43 -3.47
CA VAL A 14 -1.72 -15.63 -4.62
C VAL A 14 -2.70 -16.46 -5.47
N GLN A 15 -2.42 -17.75 -5.73
CA GLN A 15 -3.34 -18.64 -6.43
C GLN A 15 -4.63 -18.89 -5.64
N VAL A 16 -4.56 -19.05 -4.33
CA VAL A 16 -5.75 -19.14 -3.47
C VAL A 16 -6.62 -17.88 -3.62
N ILE A 17 -6.02 -16.68 -3.55
CA ILE A 17 -6.78 -15.44 -3.75
C ILE A 17 -7.40 -15.42 -5.16
N LYS A 18 -6.65 -15.84 -6.18
CA LYS A 18 -7.15 -15.93 -7.55
C LYS A 18 -8.35 -16.87 -7.68
N SER A 19 -8.31 -18.04 -7.05
CA SER A 19 -9.42 -19.02 -7.09
C SER A 19 -10.69 -18.51 -6.40
N LEU A 20 -10.57 -17.64 -5.41
CA LEU A 20 -11.72 -16.97 -4.77
C LEU A 20 -12.41 -15.95 -5.69
N ASN A 21 -11.80 -15.62 -6.82
CA ASN A 21 -12.33 -14.69 -7.82
C ASN A 21 -12.88 -13.37 -7.23
N PRO A 22 -12.10 -12.64 -6.40
CA PRO A 22 -12.59 -11.46 -5.72
C PRO A 22 -12.97 -10.35 -6.71
N ALA A 23 -13.91 -9.50 -6.33
CA ALA A 23 -14.20 -8.28 -7.07
C ALA A 23 -13.10 -7.22 -6.86
N TYR A 24 -12.85 -6.39 -7.88
CA TYR A 24 -11.93 -5.26 -7.71
C TYR A 24 -12.54 -4.18 -6.82
N LYS A 25 -11.89 -3.91 -5.69
CA LYS A 25 -12.27 -2.81 -4.80
C LYS A 25 -11.07 -2.40 -3.93
N GLN A 26 -10.87 -1.09 -3.76
CA GLN A 26 -9.85 -0.51 -2.88
C GLN A 26 -10.48 0.01 -1.58
N PRO A 27 -9.83 -0.25 -0.43
CA PRO A 27 -8.78 -1.24 -0.22
C PRO A 27 -9.36 -2.66 -0.16
N GLY A 28 -8.60 -3.66 -0.59
CA GLY A 28 -9.00 -5.07 -0.50
C GLY A 28 -7.81 -6.00 -0.66
N ASP A 29 -7.70 -7.04 0.16
CA ASP A 29 -6.60 -8.02 0.16
C ASP A 29 -7.05 -9.47 -0.11
N GLY A 30 -8.27 -9.63 -0.61
CA GLY A 30 -8.87 -10.92 -0.91
C GLY A 30 -9.49 -11.64 0.31
N SER A 31 -9.53 -11.04 1.50
CA SER A 31 -10.12 -11.66 2.69
C SER A 31 -11.64 -11.61 2.69
N ASN A 32 -12.23 -10.54 2.17
CA ASN A 32 -13.69 -10.29 2.20
C ASN A 32 -14.31 -10.26 0.80
N GLY A 33 -13.85 -11.12 -0.12
CA GLY A 33 -14.36 -11.20 -1.48
C GLY A 33 -13.98 -10.00 -2.37
N VAL A 34 -13.13 -9.10 -1.88
CA VAL A 34 -12.62 -7.94 -2.62
C VAL A 34 -11.11 -7.86 -2.57
N CYS A 35 -10.51 -7.43 -3.67
CA CYS A 35 -9.06 -7.30 -3.79
C CYS A 35 -8.72 -6.11 -4.70
N ASP A 36 -7.60 -5.44 -4.46
CA ASP A 36 -7.02 -4.49 -5.40
C ASP A 36 -5.59 -4.90 -5.78
N CYS A 37 -4.94 -4.10 -6.63
CA CYS A 37 -3.65 -4.46 -7.21
C CYS A 37 -2.57 -4.73 -6.15
N ILE A 38 -2.39 -3.85 -5.18
CA ILE A 38 -1.42 -4.06 -4.08
C ILE A 38 -1.97 -5.02 -3.03
N GLY A 39 -3.28 -5.07 -2.88
CA GLY A 39 -3.96 -5.98 -1.96
C GLY A 39 -3.73 -7.45 -2.27
N LEU A 40 -3.52 -7.82 -3.52
CA LEU A 40 -3.11 -9.18 -3.90
C LEU A 40 -1.79 -9.56 -3.24
N ILE A 41 -0.82 -8.66 -3.23
CA ILE A 41 0.50 -8.86 -2.63
C ILE A 41 0.39 -8.88 -1.11
N ILE A 42 -0.30 -7.89 -0.52
CA ILE A 42 -0.57 -7.80 0.92
C ILE A 42 -1.26 -9.07 1.42
N GLY A 43 -2.29 -9.51 0.72
CA GLY A 43 -3.05 -10.69 1.07
C GLY A 43 -2.25 -11.99 0.98
N GLY A 44 -1.39 -12.12 -0.01
CA GLY A 44 -0.45 -13.23 -0.13
C GLY A 44 0.55 -13.27 1.03
N ILE A 45 1.16 -12.12 1.35
CA ILE A 45 2.12 -11.96 2.45
C ILE A 45 1.46 -12.31 3.81
N ARG A 46 0.27 -11.78 4.09
CA ARG A 46 -0.47 -12.07 5.33
C ARG A 46 -0.81 -13.55 5.48
N ARG A 47 -1.21 -14.21 4.40
CA ARG A 47 -1.59 -15.64 4.40
C ARG A 47 -0.42 -16.60 4.61
N ILE A 48 0.81 -16.14 4.47
CA ILE A 48 2.00 -16.92 4.85
C ILE A 48 2.51 -16.54 6.25
N GLY A 49 1.75 -15.77 7.03
CA GLY A 49 2.06 -15.38 8.40
C GLY A 49 3.04 -14.21 8.53
N LEU A 50 3.35 -13.51 7.43
CA LEU A 50 4.20 -12.33 7.45
C LEU A 50 3.35 -11.05 7.55
N LYS A 51 3.97 -9.98 8.06
CA LYS A 51 3.29 -8.69 8.26
C LYS A 51 3.61 -7.74 7.12
N TRP A 52 2.56 -7.09 6.60
CA TRP A 52 2.69 -5.84 5.87
C TRP A 52 2.59 -4.70 6.88
N THR A 53 3.65 -3.91 7.05
CA THR A 53 3.72 -2.94 8.13
C THR A 53 3.28 -1.53 7.74
N GLY A 54 3.08 -1.30 6.46
CA GLY A 54 2.78 0.02 5.93
C GLY A 54 1.33 0.25 5.53
N ILE A 55 1.08 1.44 5.03
CA ILE A 55 -0.24 1.80 4.49
C ILE A 55 -0.56 1.01 3.23
N HIS A 56 -1.84 0.78 3.00
CA HIS A 56 -2.34 0.14 1.81
C HIS A 56 -2.18 1.08 0.60
N GLY A 57 -1.37 0.69 -0.38
CA GLY A 57 -1.16 1.47 -1.60
C GLY A 57 0.11 1.05 -2.34
N SER A 58 0.02 0.98 -3.68
CA SER A 58 1.13 0.60 -4.55
C SER A 58 2.32 1.57 -4.46
N ASN A 59 2.05 2.86 -4.30
CA ASN A 59 3.08 3.86 -4.07
C ASN A 59 3.87 3.64 -2.78
N TYR A 60 3.20 3.19 -1.72
CA TYR A 60 3.88 2.82 -0.47
C TYR A 60 4.63 1.51 -0.64
N GLY A 61 4.00 0.52 -1.25
CA GLY A 61 4.61 -0.78 -1.54
C GLY A 61 5.94 -0.66 -2.27
N ALA A 62 5.97 0.12 -3.35
CA ALA A 62 7.17 0.32 -4.13
C ALA A 62 8.31 0.96 -3.32
N ARG A 63 8.02 1.98 -2.49
CA ARG A 63 9.03 2.75 -1.77
C ARG A 63 9.54 2.09 -0.50
N TYR A 64 8.67 1.40 0.22
CA TYR A 64 8.96 1.00 1.60
C TYR A 64 8.87 -0.51 1.86
N GLU A 65 8.11 -1.23 1.03
CA GLU A 65 7.88 -2.66 1.19
C GLU A 65 8.49 -3.49 0.04
N THR A 66 9.29 -2.85 -0.80
CA THR A 66 10.05 -3.50 -1.88
C THR A 66 11.54 -3.23 -1.69
N VAL A 67 12.35 -4.29 -1.76
CA VAL A 67 13.82 -4.24 -1.73
C VAL A 67 14.32 -4.29 -3.16
N ASP A 68 15.41 -3.59 -3.42
CA ASP A 68 16.10 -3.56 -4.72
C ASP A 68 15.15 -3.14 -5.86
N LEU A 69 14.28 -2.16 -5.58
CA LEU A 69 13.37 -1.64 -6.59
C LEU A 69 14.16 -1.00 -7.73
N THR A 70 14.05 -1.58 -8.91
CA THR A 70 14.80 -1.15 -10.10
C THR A 70 13.92 -1.18 -11.35
N PHE A 71 14.41 -0.53 -12.41
CA PHE A 71 13.73 -0.47 -13.69
C PHE A 71 13.91 -1.78 -14.47
N ILE A 72 12.83 -2.27 -15.10
CA ILE A 72 12.84 -3.47 -15.95
C ILE A 72 13.34 -3.07 -17.35
N ASN A 73 14.48 -3.57 -17.75
CA ASN A 73 14.99 -3.38 -19.11
C ASN A 73 14.58 -4.56 -20.01
N ASN A 74 14.57 -5.79 -19.45
CA ASN A 74 14.28 -7.02 -20.16
C ASN A 74 13.46 -7.98 -19.29
N VAL A 75 12.81 -8.97 -19.91
CA VAL A 75 12.11 -10.03 -19.19
C VAL A 75 13.07 -10.85 -18.31
N SER A 76 14.34 -10.97 -18.73
CA SER A 76 15.39 -11.68 -17.97
C SER A 76 15.75 -11.03 -16.64
N ASP A 77 15.37 -9.78 -16.41
CA ASP A 77 15.60 -9.10 -15.13
C ASP A 77 14.63 -9.61 -14.04
N LEU A 78 13.54 -10.26 -14.45
CA LEU A 78 12.49 -10.70 -13.56
C LEU A 78 12.80 -12.06 -12.94
N GLU A 79 12.49 -12.16 -11.65
CA GLU A 79 12.54 -13.42 -10.91
C GLU A 79 11.16 -13.84 -10.41
N LEU A 80 11.02 -15.13 -10.16
CA LEU A 80 9.80 -15.70 -9.60
C LEU A 80 9.48 -15.06 -8.25
N GLY A 81 8.26 -14.53 -8.09
CA GLY A 81 7.81 -13.86 -6.88
C GLY A 81 8.19 -12.39 -6.78
N ASP A 82 8.86 -11.82 -7.78
CA ASP A 82 9.08 -10.37 -7.82
C ASP A 82 7.75 -9.63 -7.75
N VAL A 83 7.75 -8.55 -6.99
CA VAL A 83 6.69 -7.54 -7.07
C VAL A 83 7.03 -6.60 -8.22
N VAL A 84 6.08 -6.38 -9.10
CA VAL A 84 6.24 -5.52 -10.28
C VAL A 84 5.28 -4.34 -10.22
N TYR A 85 5.72 -3.21 -10.76
CA TYR A 85 4.94 -1.98 -10.75
C TYR A 85 4.87 -1.34 -12.13
N LYS A 86 3.71 -0.70 -12.37
CA LYS A 86 3.58 0.28 -13.45
C LYS A 86 3.79 1.66 -12.83
N GLY A 87 4.78 2.40 -13.36
CA GLY A 87 5.16 3.69 -12.80
C GLY A 87 5.35 4.78 -13.86
N CYS A 88 5.07 6.02 -13.48
CA CYS A 88 5.27 7.20 -14.30
C CYS A 88 6.00 8.29 -13.51
N GLY A 89 6.97 8.96 -14.15
CA GLY A 89 7.68 10.08 -13.54
C GLY A 89 6.87 11.39 -13.51
N LYS A 90 7.28 12.32 -12.65
CA LYS A 90 6.66 13.62 -12.44
C LYS A 90 6.65 14.53 -13.68
N ASP A 91 7.65 14.39 -14.52
CA ASP A 91 7.87 15.19 -15.74
C ASP A 91 6.87 14.86 -16.86
N GLY A 92 5.93 13.93 -16.62
CA GLY A 92 5.03 13.45 -17.67
C GLY A 92 5.76 12.70 -18.78
N ILE A 93 7.08 12.52 -18.65
CA ILE A 93 7.86 11.66 -19.53
C ILE A 93 7.39 10.25 -19.24
N VAL A 94 6.51 9.77 -20.10
CA VAL A 94 6.18 8.36 -20.18
C VAL A 94 7.50 7.66 -20.51
N ARG A 95 8.17 7.14 -19.50
CA ARG A 95 9.36 6.31 -19.74
C ARG A 95 8.91 5.20 -20.67
N LYS A 96 9.79 4.80 -21.58
CA LYS A 96 9.50 3.84 -22.67
C LYS A 96 8.70 2.60 -22.23
N ALA A 97 8.69 2.30 -20.94
CA ALA A 97 7.94 1.22 -20.30
C ALA A 97 6.62 1.62 -19.65
N CYS A 98 6.23 2.91 -19.63
CA CYS A 98 4.86 3.29 -19.22
C CYS A 98 3.80 3.02 -20.32
N GLY A 99 4.00 2.00 -21.15
CA GLY A 99 3.22 1.75 -22.36
C GLY A 99 3.88 2.37 -23.60
N ASN A 100 3.43 1.98 -24.75
CA ASN A 100 3.94 2.34 -26.08
C ASN A 100 3.81 3.83 -26.47
N GLY A 101 3.97 4.76 -25.56
CA GLY A 101 3.94 6.22 -25.79
C GLY A 101 2.55 6.82 -26.01
N THR A 102 1.50 6.00 -25.98
CA THR A 102 0.12 6.45 -26.28
C THR A 102 -0.73 6.72 -25.03
N ILE A 103 -0.31 6.23 -23.85
CA ILE A 103 -1.07 6.47 -22.61
C ILE A 103 -0.58 7.77 -22.00
N LYS A 104 -1.27 8.83 -22.30
CA LYS A 104 -1.17 10.11 -21.55
C LYS A 104 -1.87 9.92 -20.21
N ARG A 105 -1.23 9.23 -19.26
CA ARG A 105 -1.75 9.17 -17.91
C ARG A 105 -1.50 10.51 -17.22
N LYS A 106 -2.56 11.07 -16.66
CA LYS A 106 -2.40 12.18 -15.73
C LYS A 106 -1.61 11.67 -14.54
N TRP A 107 -0.52 12.36 -14.22
CA TRP A 107 0.29 12.04 -13.07
C TRP A 107 -0.50 12.32 -11.78
N ASP A 108 -0.67 11.31 -10.93
CA ASP A 108 -1.56 11.31 -9.77
C ASP A 108 -0.82 10.94 -8.46
N LEU A 109 0.49 11.15 -8.40
CA LEU A 109 1.23 10.88 -7.17
C LEU A 109 0.58 11.59 -5.99
N PRO A 110 0.14 10.88 -4.93
CA PRO A 110 -0.50 11.51 -3.79
C PRO A 110 0.43 12.48 -3.08
N THR A 111 -0.12 13.60 -2.59
CA THR A 111 0.62 14.70 -1.97
C THR A 111 1.55 14.25 -0.84
N ARG A 112 1.18 13.18 -0.13
CA ARG A 112 1.97 12.60 0.96
C ARG A 112 3.38 12.15 0.56
N TYR A 113 3.67 12.02 -0.74
CA TYR A 113 4.98 11.63 -1.30
C TYR A 113 5.77 12.81 -1.86
N PHE A 114 5.26 14.05 -1.79
CA PHE A 114 6.01 15.24 -2.18
C PHE A 114 6.96 15.69 -1.07
N LYS A 115 7.99 16.47 -1.47
CA LYS A 115 8.95 17.07 -0.54
C LYS A 115 8.24 17.80 0.60
N GLY A 116 8.69 17.57 1.82
CA GLY A 116 8.08 18.14 3.04
C GLY A 116 6.92 17.32 3.62
N ASN A 117 6.52 16.21 2.99
CA ASN A 117 5.44 15.35 3.49
C ASN A 117 5.98 14.02 4.04
N LYS A 118 5.17 13.36 4.86
CA LYS A 118 5.52 12.20 5.70
C LYS A 118 6.21 11.05 4.94
N TYR A 119 5.80 10.78 3.72
CA TYR A 119 6.30 9.65 2.94
C TYR A 119 7.17 10.09 1.76
N TYR A 120 7.82 11.24 1.87
CA TYR A 120 8.80 11.68 0.89
C TYR A 120 10.14 10.98 1.14
N ASN A 121 10.64 10.27 0.13
CA ASN A 121 11.94 9.60 0.17
C ASN A 121 12.86 10.01 -1.00
N GLY A 122 12.54 11.12 -1.67
CA GLY A 122 13.26 11.59 -2.86
C GLY A 122 12.70 11.07 -4.17
N ASP A 123 11.96 9.97 -4.14
CA ASP A 123 11.36 9.36 -5.33
C ASP A 123 9.99 10.02 -5.64
N LEU A 124 9.87 10.60 -6.82
CA LEU A 124 8.67 11.25 -7.32
C LEU A 124 7.94 10.46 -8.42
N ASN A 125 8.27 9.19 -8.63
CA ASN A 125 7.50 8.35 -9.55
C ASN A 125 6.13 8.02 -8.96
N ASP A 126 5.09 8.02 -9.77
CA ASP A 126 3.78 7.48 -9.38
C ASP A 126 3.71 6.00 -9.75
N TYR A 127 3.78 5.13 -8.75
CA TYR A 127 3.60 3.68 -8.90
C TYR A 127 2.10 3.36 -8.79
N TYR A 128 1.39 3.52 -9.90
CA TYR A 128 -0.07 3.50 -9.91
C TYR A 128 -0.70 2.11 -9.96
N HIS A 129 0.09 1.06 -10.21
CA HIS A 129 -0.39 -0.31 -10.27
C HIS A 129 0.68 -1.29 -9.83
N ALA A 130 0.25 -2.45 -9.27
CA ALA A 130 1.13 -3.50 -8.77
C ALA A 130 0.68 -4.88 -9.23
N GLY A 131 1.62 -5.80 -9.33
CA GLY A 131 1.44 -7.21 -9.62
C GLY A 131 2.58 -8.04 -9.08
N THR A 132 2.55 -9.34 -9.32
CA THR A 132 3.64 -10.24 -8.96
C THR A 132 3.95 -11.23 -10.09
N VAL A 133 5.23 -11.55 -10.26
CA VAL A 133 5.69 -12.55 -11.23
C VAL A 133 5.35 -13.94 -10.71
N THR A 134 4.44 -14.62 -11.37
CA THR A 134 3.98 -15.97 -11.00
C THR A 134 4.59 -17.07 -11.86
N SER A 135 5.24 -16.71 -12.95
CA SER A 135 6.10 -17.58 -13.80
C SER A 135 7.07 -16.70 -14.57
N VAL A 136 8.28 -17.18 -14.83
CA VAL A 136 9.28 -16.49 -15.65
C VAL A 136 9.42 -17.12 -17.04
N ASN A 137 9.04 -18.39 -17.20
CA ASN A 137 9.09 -19.09 -18.48
C ASN A 137 7.91 -20.07 -18.61
N PRO A 138 6.85 -19.74 -19.35
CA PRO A 138 6.59 -18.43 -19.96
C PRO A 138 6.34 -17.35 -18.91
N LEU A 139 6.60 -16.07 -19.25
CA LEU A 139 6.33 -14.97 -18.32
C LEU A 139 4.83 -14.90 -18.00
N ASN A 140 4.53 -14.85 -16.70
CA ASN A 140 3.20 -14.53 -16.17
C ASN A 140 3.31 -13.52 -15.04
N ILE A 141 2.65 -12.38 -15.20
CA ILE A 141 2.47 -11.37 -14.17
C ILE A 141 1.01 -11.39 -13.74
N THR A 142 0.75 -11.88 -12.54
CA THR A 142 -0.60 -11.90 -11.97
C THR A 142 -0.87 -10.61 -11.22
N HIS A 143 -1.98 -9.98 -11.52
CA HIS A 143 -2.38 -8.72 -10.90
C HIS A 143 -3.89 -8.58 -10.80
N MET A 144 -4.34 -7.80 -9.81
CA MET A 144 -5.75 -7.48 -9.67
C MET A 144 -6.06 -6.16 -10.36
N THR A 145 -7.00 -6.18 -11.29
CA THR A 145 -7.49 -5.01 -12.02
C THR A 145 -9.02 -5.06 -12.13
N SER A 146 -9.65 -3.95 -12.50
CA SER A 146 -11.11 -3.93 -12.68
C SER A 146 -11.51 -4.67 -13.98
N PRO A 147 -12.54 -5.52 -13.94
CA PRO A 147 -13.34 -5.93 -12.78
C PRO A 147 -12.78 -7.14 -12.03
N ARG A 148 -11.76 -7.83 -12.57
CA ARG A 148 -11.24 -9.11 -12.09
C ARG A 148 -9.73 -9.22 -12.24
N MET A 149 -9.17 -10.26 -11.61
CA MET A 149 -7.77 -10.61 -11.75
C MET A 149 -7.41 -10.98 -13.18
N LYS A 150 -6.22 -10.55 -13.60
CA LYS A 150 -5.63 -10.84 -14.91
C LYS A 150 -4.23 -11.41 -14.77
N VAL A 151 -3.77 -12.02 -15.86
CA VAL A 151 -2.38 -12.45 -16.05
C VAL A 151 -1.88 -11.80 -17.34
N ASP A 152 -0.87 -10.95 -17.21
CA ASP A 152 -0.15 -10.42 -18.36
C ASP A 152 1.04 -11.33 -18.67
N THR A 153 1.24 -11.65 -19.95
CA THR A 153 2.27 -12.59 -20.44
C THR A 153 3.46 -11.88 -21.07
N ASN A 154 3.51 -10.56 -20.98
CA ASN A 154 4.57 -9.71 -21.49
C ASN A 154 4.61 -8.37 -20.73
N LEU A 155 5.60 -7.52 -21.06
CA LEU A 155 5.78 -6.22 -20.44
C LEU A 155 5.00 -5.08 -21.14
N ASN A 156 4.30 -5.36 -22.24
CA ASN A 156 3.62 -4.33 -23.05
C ASN A 156 2.51 -3.58 -22.30
N GLY A 157 2.04 -4.14 -21.18
CA GLY A 157 1.08 -3.48 -20.30
C GLY A 157 1.63 -2.34 -19.46
N GLY A 158 2.91 -1.97 -19.63
CA GLY A 158 3.56 -0.87 -18.92
C GLY A 158 4.21 -1.29 -17.59
N TRP A 159 4.53 -2.56 -17.42
CA TRP A 159 5.35 -3.04 -16.30
C TRP A 159 6.78 -2.55 -16.47
N ASN A 160 7.26 -1.74 -15.55
CA ASN A 160 8.53 -1.03 -15.71
C ASN A 160 9.40 -0.96 -14.46
N TYR A 161 8.92 -1.46 -13.32
CA TYR A 161 9.74 -1.60 -12.11
C TYR A 161 9.50 -2.97 -11.49
N HIS A 162 10.53 -3.54 -10.88
CA HIS A 162 10.45 -4.78 -10.11
C HIS A 162 11.36 -4.74 -8.88
N GLY A 163 11.13 -5.66 -7.97
CA GLY A 163 11.96 -5.88 -6.81
C GLY A 163 11.38 -6.97 -5.90
N LYS A 164 12.06 -7.25 -4.79
CA LYS A 164 11.67 -8.31 -3.86
C LYS A 164 10.69 -7.78 -2.82
N ALA A 165 9.66 -8.56 -2.50
CA ALA A 165 8.78 -8.22 -1.37
C ALA A 165 9.59 -8.21 -0.06
N LYS A 166 9.75 -7.04 0.55
CA LYS A 166 10.59 -6.83 1.75
C LYS A 166 10.22 -7.75 2.92
N PRO A 167 8.94 -8.01 3.24
CA PRO A 167 8.59 -8.94 4.30
C PRO A 167 9.12 -10.36 4.06
N ILE A 168 9.08 -10.84 2.82
CA ILE A 168 9.60 -12.16 2.44
C ILE A 168 11.12 -12.17 2.48
N TRP A 169 11.75 -11.14 1.93
CA TRP A 169 13.21 -10.98 1.92
C TRP A 169 13.79 -10.98 3.33
N ASN A 170 13.21 -10.18 4.23
CA ASN A 170 13.66 -10.09 5.61
C ASN A 170 13.49 -11.41 6.37
N ALA A 171 12.37 -12.11 6.18
CA ALA A 171 12.11 -13.39 6.81
C ALA A 171 13.11 -14.48 6.35
N ALA A 172 13.50 -14.47 5.08
CA ALA A 172 14.48 -15.37 4.51
C ALA A 172 15.90 -15.08 5.01
N SER A 173 16.24 -13.81 5.16
CA SER A 173 17.58 -13.37 5.58
C SER A 173 17.85 -13.52 7.08
N GLY A 174 16.90 -14.08 7.86
CA GLY A 174 17.01 -14.15 9.31
C GLY A 174 17.04 -12.77 9.98
N LYS A 175 16.94 -11.70 9.21
CA LYS A 175 16.71 -10.37 9.75
C LYS A 175 15.34 -10.42 10.41
N LYS A 176 15.29 -10.26 11.74
CA LYS A 176 14.03 -9.90 12.41
C LYS A 176 13.45 -8.82 11.52
N GLN A 177 12.21 -9.03 11.05
CA GLN A 177 11.50 -8.01 10.30
C GLN A 177 11.67 -6.76 11.16
N ALA A 178 12.52 -5.82 10.70
CA ALA A 178 12.73 -4.61 11.43
C ALA A 178 11.31 -4.11 11.65
N THR A 179 10.90 -3.97 12.89
CA THR A 179 9.83 -3.06 13.17
C THR A 179 10.31 -1.82 12.46
N VAL A 180 9.75 -1.55 11.26
CA VAL A 180 9.91 -0.23 10.68
C VAL A 180 9.54 0.62 11.87
N GLU A 181 10.52 1.36 12.39
CA GLU A 181 10.15 2.50 13.20
C GLU A 181 9.18 3.22 12.30
N THR A 182 7.92 2.96 12.55
CA THR A 182 6.82 3.70 11.97
C THR A 182 7.21 5.12 12.29
N PRO A 183 7.40 6.01 11.31
CA PRO A 183 7.76 7.37 11.61
C PRO A 183 6.80 7.82 12.71
N ALA A 184 7.31 8.10 13.87
CA ALA A 184 6.70 8.40 15.16
C ALA A 184 5.19 8.08 15.23
N GLY A 185 4.82 6.98 15.91
CA GLY A 185 3.48 6.80 16.38
C GLY A 185 2.59 5.87 15.55
N THR A 186 2.84 4.53 15.60
CA THR A 186 1.68 3.63 15.50
C THR A 186 0.77 3.99 16.66
N PRO A 187 -0.45 4.47 16.39
CA PRO A 187 -1.32 4.87 17.49
C PRO A 187 -1.60 3.66 18.36
N SER A 188 -1.26 3.74 19.61
CA SER A 188 -1.73 2.81 20.64
C SER A 188 -3.04 3.33 21.21
N THR A 189 -3.80 2.44 21.82
CA THR A 189 -4.97 2.86 22.60
C THR A 189 -4.55 3.88 23.65
N GLY A 190 -5.21 5.04 23.67
CA GLY A 190 -4.87 6.16 24.54
C GLY A 190 -3.94 7.22 23.94
N SER A 191 -3.35 6.96 22.76
CA SER A 191 -2.53 7.98 22.09
C SER A 191 -3.35 9.21 21.71
N LYS A 192 -2.73 10.38 21.84
CA LYS A 192 -3.28 11.65 21.36
C LYS A 192 -2.92 11.86 19.91
N ALA A 193 -3.82 12.42 19.14
CA ALA A 193 -3.57 12.79 17.75
C ALA A 193 -4.23 14.12 17.40
N ILE A 194 -3.64 14.84 16.45
CA ILE A 194 -4.24 16.02 15.84
C ILE A 194 -4.92 15.64 14.54
N VAL A 195 -6.14 16.07 14.34
CA VAL A 195 -6.84 15.89 13.06
C VAL A 195 -6.19 16.77 12.00
N TYR A 196 -5.73 16.17 10.93
CA TYR A 196 -5.05 16.86 9.84
C TYR A 196 -5.52 16.38 8.47
N ALA A 197 -5.84 17.32 7.59
CA ALA A 197 -6.06 17.06 6.18
C ALA A 197 -5.24 18.07 5.36
N GLY A 198 -4.47 17.59 4.39
CA GLY A 198 -3.55 18.43 3.60
C GLY A 198 -4.22 19.57 2.81
N ASN A 199 -5.55 19.56 2.70
CA ASN A 199 -6.35 20.63 2.07
C ASN A 199 -6.99 21.58 3.10
N GLY A 200 -6.68 21.45 4.40
CA GLY A 200 -7.22 22.25 5.49
C GLY A 200 -8.71 22.07 5.77
N LYS A 201 -9.41 21.18 5.04
CA LYS A 201 -10.85 20.99 5.24
C LYS A 201 -11.12 20.05 6.42
N PRO A 202 -12.26 20.23 7.14
CA PRO A 202 -12.66 19.35 8.20
C PRO A 202 -12.78 17.88 7.75
N VAL A 203 -12.41 16.95 8.63
CA VAL A 203 -12.41 15.52 8.37
C VAL A 203 -13.67 14.87 8.91
N LYS A 204 -14.25 13.97 8.11
CA LYS A 204 -15.47 13.28 8.48
C LYS A 204 -15.22 12.22 9.56
N MET A 205 -15.94 12.32 10.67
CA MET A 205 -16.07 11.29 11.70
C MET A 205 -17.31 10.45 11.42
N ARG A 206 -17.18 9.12 11.45
CA ARG A 206 -18.15 8.19 10.89
C ARG A 206 -18.56 7.12 11.89
N GLU A 207 -19.77 6.60 11.71
CA GLU A 207 -20.36 5.57 12.58
C GLU A 207 -19.62 4.23 12.51
N TYR A 208 -19.17 3.86 11.30
CA TYR A 208 -18.42 2.64 11.02
C TYR A 208 -17.17 2.95 10.20
N PRO A 209 -16.19 2.05 10.15
CA PRO A 209 -14.96 2.22 9.35
C PRO A 209 -15.22 2.05 7.85
N SER A 210 -16.06 2.92 7.28
CA SER A 210 -16.50 2.89 5.90
C SER A 210 -16.73 4.30 5.36
N THR A 211 -16.40 4.53 4.10
CA THR A 211 -16.72 5.78 3.40
C THR A 211 -18.19 5.90 3.00
N SER A 212 -18.91 4.78 2.98
CA SER A 212 -20.32 4.69 2.58
C SER A 212 -21.29 4.86 3.73
N CYS A 213 -20.81 4.84 4.98
CA CYS A 213 -21.69 4.99 6.13
C CYS A 213 -21.99 6.47 6.45
N ARG A 214 -22.98 6.65 7.32
CA ARG A 214 -23.40 7.97 7.80
C ARG A 214 -22.21 8.74 8.38
N THR A 215 -22.05 9.98 7.95
CA THR A 215 -21.16 10.95 8.58
C THR A 215 -21.88 11.53 9.77
N TRP A 216 -21.27 11.48 10.95
CA TRP A 216 -21.83 12.11 12.13
C TRP A 216 -21.49 13.58 12.21
N VAL A 217 -20.20 13.90 12.02
CA VAL A 217 -19.70 15.26 12.10
C VAL A 217 -18.44 15.44 11.26
N ASN A 218 -18.19 16.67 10.88
CA ASN A 218 -16.93 17.11 10.32
C ASN A 218 -16.08 17.70 11.45
N VAL A 219 -14.92 17.10 11.72
CA VAL A 219 -13.98 17.53 12.75
C VAL A 219 -12.98 18.49 12.13
N PRO A 220 -12.83 19.71 12.63
CA PRO A 220 -11.86 20.68 12.10
C PRO A 220 -10.42 20.14 12.14
N CYS A 221 -9.58 20.53 11.16
CA CYS A 221 -8.14 20.34 11.26
C CYS A 221 -7.60 21.10 12.47
N GLY A 222 -6.62 20.51 13.16
CA GLY A 222 -6.07 21.04 14.41
C GLY A 222 -6.78 20.55 15.68
N THR A 223 -7.92 19.84 15.56
CA THR A 223 -8.61 19.26 16.72
C THR A 223 -7.81 18.11 17.29
N GLU A 224 -7.54 18.15 18.61
CA GLU A 224 -6.98 17.02 19.33
C GLU A 224 -8.04 15.94 19.58
N VAL A 225 -7.66 14.69 19.34
CA VAL A 225 -8.49 13.50 19.58
C VAL A 225 -7.69 12.44 20.32
N THR A 226 -8.38 11.52 21.00
CA THR A 226 -7.76 10.35 21.61
C THR A 226 -8.06 9.12 20.77
N ILE A 227 -7.07 8.31 20.44
CA ILE A 227 -7.23 7.06 19.74
C ILE A 227 -7.65 5.98 20.75
N MET A 228 -8.85 5.46 20.56
CA MET A 228 -9.41 4.42 21.44
C MET A 228 -9.10 3.01 20.92
N ASP A 229 -9.02 2.85 19.61
CA ASP A 229 -8.70 1.58 18.96
C ASP A 229 -8.01 1.88 17.63
N PRO A 230 -6.73 1.55 17.48
CA PRO A 230 -5.97 1.76 16.26
C PRO A 230 -6.24 0.62 15.28
N GLY A 231 -7.29 0.73 14.49
CA GLY A 231 -7.60 -0.23 13.43
C GLY A 231 -6.82 0.04 12.13
N GLU A 232 -6.72 -0.95 11.26
CA GLU A 232 -6.10 -0.81 9.93
C GLU A 232 -6.89 0.16 9.02
N GLY A 233 -6.27 1.30 8.70
CA GLY A 233 -6.83 2.33 7.82
C GLY A 233 -7.93 3.19 8.46
N TRP A 234 -8.48 2.79 9.59
CA TRP A 234 -9.48 3.51 10.38
C TRP A 234 -9.13 3.41 11.86
N ALA A 235 -9.22 4.50 12.58
CA ALA A 235 -9.09 4.50 14.02
C ALA A 235 -10.43 4.84 14.67
N LYS A 236 -10.75 4.15 15.75
CA LYS A 236 -11.82 4.53 16.65
C LYS A 236 -11.31 5.64 17.56
N ILE A 237 -11.96 6.77 17.57
CA ILE A 237 -11.49 7.96 18.26
C ILE A 237 -12.49 8.49 19.26
N ASP A 238 -11.97 9.23 20.24
CA ASP A 238 -12.71 10.08 21.16
C ASP A 238 -12.40 11.54 20.82
N CYS A 239 -13.44 12.31 20.53
CA CYS A 239 -13.37 13.74 20.25
C CYS A 239 -14.32 14.48 21.20
N GLY A 240 -13.89 14.65 22.45
CA GLY A 240 -14.67 15.31 23.50
C GLY A 240 -15.97 14.57 23.84
N ASN A 241 -17.12 15.12 23.48
CA ASN A 241 -18.44 14.55 23.80
C ASN A 241 -18.82 13.36 22.89
N ARG A 242 -17.94 12.90 22.01
CA ARG A 242 -18.25 11.93 20.95
C ARG A 242 -17.26 10.78 20.97
N ARG A 243 -17.59 9.75 21.73
CA ARG A 243 -16.76 8.58 21.92
C ARG A 243 -17.09 7.45 20.94
N GLY A 244 -16.05 6.78 20.47
CA GLY A 244 -16.18 5.50 19.80
C GLY A 244 -16.60 5.57 18.34
N TRP A 245 -16.35 6.67 17.67
CA TRP A 245 -16.59 6.88 16.25
C TRP A 245 -15.31 6.74 15.45
N TYR A 246 -15.42 6.53 14.14
CA TYR A 246 -14.29 6.18 13.29
C TYR A 246 -13.84 7.36 12.43
N MET A 247 -12.53 7.53 12.35
CA MET A 247 -11.87 8.42 11.42
C MET A 247 -10.82 7.65 10.63
N MET A 248 -10.63 7.97 9.34
CA MET A 248 -9.55 7.35 8.58
C MET A 248 -8.21 7.72 9.22
N ALA A 249 -7.38 6.71 9.51
CA ALA A 249 -6.11 6.87 10.21
C ALA A 249 -5.14 7.84 9.51
N GLN A 250 -5.25 7.98 8.19
CA GLN A 250 -4.47 8.94 7.40
C GLN A 250 -4.70 10.42 7.75
N TYR A 251 -5.76 10.74 8.48
CA TYR A 251 -6.08 12.09 8.93
C TYR A 251 -5.75 12.32 10.41
N LEU A 252 -5.08 11.37 11.05
CA LEU A 252 -4.67 11.45 12.44
C LEU A 252 -3.15 11.58 12.49
N ASP A 253 -2.68 12.72 12.94
CA ASP A 253 -1.27 12.98 13.23
C ASP A 253 -1.02 12.71 14.70
N VAL A 254 -0.42 11.55 15.00
CA VAL A 254 -0.24 11.11 16.40
C VAL A 254 0.79 11.97 17.09
N ILE A 255 0.43 12.53 18.23
CA ILE A 255 1.34 13.28 19.08
C ILE A 255 2.20 12.26 19.82
N GLY A 256 3.48 12.17 19.45
CA GLY A 256 4.44 11.33 20.15
C GLY A 256 4.75 11.84 21.56
N ASP A 257 5.19 10.96 22.44
CA ASP A 257 5.63 11.27 23.81
C ASP A 257 6.85 12.21 23.81
N GLY A 258 6.65 13.44 23.46
CA GLY A 258 7.61 14.52 23.70
C GLY A 258 8.88 14.58 22.84
N LYS A 259 9.00 13.79 21.77
CA LYS A 259 10.17 13.85 20.87
C LYS A 259 9.75 13.86 19.41
N GLY A 260 9.46 15.00 18.87
CA GLY A 260 9.33 15.15 17.44
C GLY A 260 8.46 16.32 17.06
N LYS A 261 9.09 17.47 16.83
CA LYS A 261 8.52 18.49 15.95
C LYS A 261 8.69 18.02 14.52
N TYR A 262 7.65 18.10 13.76
CA TYR A 262 7.25 17.86 12.38
C TYR A 262 8.19 18.38 11.31
#